data_0550194147a9fd353dd1b79857778e73
#
_entry.id   0550194147a9fd353dd1b79857778e73
#
_cell.length_a   1.000
_cell.length_b   1.000
_cell.length_c   1.000
_cell.angle_alpha   90.00
_cell.angle_beta   90.00
_cell.angle_gamma   90.00
#
_symmetry.space_group_name_H-M   'P 1'
#
loop_
_entity.id
_entity.type
_entity.pdbx_description
1 polymer ?
#
loop_
_entity_poly.entity_id
_entity_poly.type
_entity_poly.pdbx_seq_one_letter_code
_entity_poly.pdbx_strand_id
1 'polypeptide(L)'
;LEMGYQWRGLRHRGDFVYERLNLVTDMYEKTQNYNNQLDLQQQVNAAYAQLSGEKQGFSWNAGLRTEYTDRTLSHTLETSNYRYKQWHLFPTAQALWLFDKKQKLRAGFSRRIDRPTNRYLAPVRNHRHAEVEEIGNPELLPEIGNLAEVAYDKNWSRFSLNVTGYFNYVQNKIFKINRPYSRTTLIRSFANAGRTTSTGIDLSAEWGIAKWWRFFLAGNVYDFYISGDVDGLTVSRRSLNAALSANTTFTLARDLKLQWDASYVSRTITSQGEDTDLFLSGIALRYTFWEDRLTVGAQMQNIFNTNIQTLTIEGPGAYSSTEYTKYDRALLLSAGYRLNDKAKKGKAQKTEYGEKDF
;
A
#
# COMPACT_ATOMS: atom_id res chain seq x y z
N LEU A 1 -20.21 -9.60 -24.06
CA LEU A 1 -19.12 -10.56 -23.92
C LEU A 1 -17.82 -9.90 -24.37
N GLU A 2 -16.82 -9.93 -23.53
CA GLU A 2 -15.45 -9.51 -23.83
C GLU A 2 -14.52 -10.69 -23.59
N MET A 3 -13.54 -10.89 -24.47
CA MET A 3 -12.55 -11.95 -24.34
C MET A 3 -11.20 -11.42 -24.82
N GLY A 4 -10.12 -11.91 -24.24
CA GLY A 4 -8.80 -11.53 -24.67
C GLY A 4 -7.71 -12.49 -24.22
N TYR A 5 -6.55 -12.30 -24.83
CA TYR A 5 -5.31 -12.97 -24.48
C TYR A 5 -4.23 -11.92 -24.25
N GLN A 6 -3.40 -12.13 -23.25
CA GLN A 6 -2.28 -11.27 -22.93
C GLN A 6 -1.03 -12.11 -22.70
N TRP A 7 0.07 -11.72 -23.31
CA TRP A 7 1.39 -12.21 -23.00
C TRP A 7 2.22 -11.08 -22.41
N ARG A 8 2.96 -11.38 -21.34
CA ARG A 8 3.89 -10.44 -20.71
C ARG A 8 5.20 -11.14 -20.42
N GLY A 9 6.32 -10.59 -20.89
CA GLY A 9 7.67 -11.03 -20.60
C GLY A 9 8.43 -9.98 -19.80
N LEU A 10 9.12 -10.40 -18.75
CA LEU A 10 10.03 -9.59 -17.97
C LEU A 10 11.39 -10.29 -17.94
N ARG A 11 12.44 -9.55 -18.18
CA ARG A 11 13.80 -9.97 -17.88
C ARG A 11 14.50 -8.87 -17.11
N HIS A 12 15.03 -9.23 -15.96
CA HIS A 12 15.80 -8.33 -15.13
C HIS A 12 17.18 -8.94 -14.87
N ARG A 13 18.22 -8.17 -15.21
CA ARG A 13 19.62 -8.51 -14.91
C ARG A 13 20.19 -7.43 -13.99
N GLY A 14 20.93 -7.85 -12.99
CA GLY A 14 21.60 -6.96 -12.07
C GLY A 14 22.94 -7.47 -11.65
N ASP A 15 23.94 -6.58 -11.61
CA ASP A 15 25.24 -6.84 -11.06
C ASP A 15 25.32 -6.13 -9.71
N PHE A 16 25.52 -6.91 -8.66
CA PHE A 16 25.69 -6.41 -7.31
C PHE A 16 27.15 -6.46 -6.95
N VAL A 17 27.77 -5.33 -6.72
CA VAL A 17 29.18 -5.20 -6.37
C VAL A 17 29.29 -4.51 -5.02
N TYR A 18 29.94 -5.14 -4.08
CA TYR A 18 30.29 -4.57 -2.78
C TYR A 18 31.79 -4.56 -2.61
N GLU A 19 32.34 -3.38 -2.41
CA GLU A 19 33.77 -3.17 -2.21
C GLU A 19 34.01 -2.59 -0.82
N ARG A 20 35.03 -3.09 -0.15
CA ARG A 20 35.48 -2.60 1.16
C ARG A 20 36.87 -1.98 1.03
N LEU A 21 37.06 -0.83 1.64
CA LEU A 21 38.39 -0.24 1.73
C LEU A 21 39.30 -1.12 2.62
N ASN A 22 40.40 -1.61 2.03
CA ASN A 22 41.45 -2.25 2.77
C ASN A 22 42.34 -1.15 3.34
N LEU A 23 42.35 -1.00 4.67
CA LEU A 23 43.11 0.05 5.36
C LEU A 23 44.65 -0.16 5.31
N VAL A 24 45.12 -1.31 4.85
CA VAL A 24 46.56 -1.61 4.72
C VAL A 24 47.05 -1.22 3.34
N THR A 25 46.24 -1.49 2.29
CA THR A 25 46.61 -1.23 0.88
C THR A 25 46.07 0.09 0.38
N ASP A 26 45.18 0.73 1.13
CA ASP A 26 44.40 1.93 0.74
C ASP A 26 43.65 1.74 -0.60
N MET A 27 43.24 0.51 -0.89
CA MET A 27 42.50 0.15 -2.10
C MET A 27 41.15 -0.45 -1.75
N TYR A 28 40.15 -0.25 -2.63
CA TYR A 28 38.87 -0.92 -2.54
C TYR A 28 38.97 -2.33 -3.08
N GLU A 29 38.61 -3.31 -2.26
CA GLU A 29 38.64 -4.75 -2.58
C GLU A 29 37.23 -5.32 -2.61
N LYS A 30 36.93 -6.13 -3.63
CA LYS A 30 35.64 -6.81 -3.78
C LYS A 30 35.50 -7.88 -2.70
N THR A 31 34.36 -7.84 -1.99
CA THR A 31 34.04 -8.83 -0.97
C THR A 31 33.27 -9.98 -1.59
N GLN A 32 33.85 -11.18 -1.69
CA GLN A 32 33.29 -12.32 -2.45
C GLN A 32 31.84 -12.67 -2.09
N ASN A 33 31.46 -12.65 -0.83
CA ASN A 33 30.10 -13.03 -0.38
C ASN A 33 29.01 -12.01 -0.71
N TYR A 34 29.35 -10.83 -1.22
CA TYR A 34 28.42 -9.76 -1.54
C TYR A 34 28.37 -9.46 -3.04
N ASN A 35 29.29 -10.00 -3.83
CA ASN A 35 29.30 -9.80 -5.28
C ASN A 35 28.48 -10.90 -5.93
N ASN A 36 27.48 -10.52 -6.70
CA ASN A 36 26.54 -11.43 -7.33
C ASN A 36 25.98 -10.86 -8.63
N GLN A 37 25.76 -11.73 -9.59
CA GLN A 37 24.98 -11.43 -10.79
C GLN A 37 23.65 -12.16 -10.70
N LEU A 38 22.58 -11.45 -10.96
CA LEU A 38 21.20 -11.94 -10.95
C LEU A 38 20.64 -11.90 -12.37
N ASP A 39 20.02 -12.98 -12.84
CA ASP A 39 19.19 -13.00 -14.05
C ASP A 39 17.81 -13.57 -13.67
N LEU A 40 16.81 -12.72 -13.66
CA LEU A 40 15.40 -13.06 -13.42
C LEU A 40 14.66 -12.96 -14.74
N GLN A 41 14.06 -14.07 -15.16
CA GLN A 41 13.18 -14.14 -16.32
C GLN A 41 11.80 -14.59 -15.87
N GLN A 42 10.76 -13.87 -16.30
CA GLN A 42 9.38 -14.21 -15.99
C GLN A 42 8.51 -14.02 -17.24
N GLN A 43 7.71 -15.04 -17.55
CA GLN A 43 6.69 -14.98 -18.58
C GLN A 43 5.33 -15.27 -17.97
N VAL A 44 4.33 -14.49 -18.36
CA VAL A 44 2.95 -14.67 -17.96
C VAL A 44 2.09 -14.72 -19.20
N ASN A 45 1.39 -15.84 -19.40
CA ASN A 45 0.40 -16.04 -20.43
C ASN A 45 -0.98 -16.02 -19.77
N ALA A 46 -1.88 -15.19 -20.25
CA ALA A 46 -3.19 -15.04 -19.66
C ALA A 46 -4.29 -15.03 -20.72
N ALA A 47 -5.38 -15.71 -20.43
CA ALA A 47 -6.62 -15.62 -21.19
C ALA A 47 -7.76 -15.22 -20.27
N TYR A 48 -8.69 -14.41 -20.76
CA TYR A 48 -9.84 -14.00 -19.97
C TYR A 48 -11.11 -13.95 -20.83
N ALA A 49 -12.23 -14.14 -20.14
CA ALA A 49 -13.56 -13.91 -20.67
C ALA A 49 -14.41 -13.20 -19.61
N GLN A 50 -15.20 -12.24 -20.04
CA GLN A 50 -16.07 -11.44 -19.18
C GLN A 50 -17.44 -11.26 -19.85
N LEU A 51 -18.48 -11.43 -19.04
CA LEU A 51 -19.87 -11.16 -19.38
C LEU A 51 -20.37 -10.00 -18.56
N SER A 52 -21.10 -9.09 -19.17
CA SER A 52 -21.80 -7.99 -18.49
C SER A 52 -23.20 -7.82 -19.00
N GLY A 53 -24.09 -7.32 -18.15
CA GLY A 53 -25.45 -7.02 -18.50
C GLY A 53 -26.00 -5.89 -17.65
N GLU A 54 -27.01 -5.19 -18.20
CA GLU A 54 -27.71 -4.11 -17.51
C GLU A 54 -29.20 -4.20 -17.79
N LYS A 55 -30.01 -4.03 -16.75
CA LYS A 55 -31.47 -4.00 -16.87
C LYS A 55 -32.08 -3.20 -15.72
N GLN A 56 -32.84 -2.14 -16.04
CA GLN A 56 -33.66 -1.38 -15.09
C GLN A 56 -32.94 -0.96 -13.80
N GLY A 57 -31.75 -0.38 -13.91
CA GLY A 57 -30.97 0.10 -12.77
C GLY A 57 -30.15 -0.98 -12.05
N PHE A 58 -30.20 -2.22 -12.53
CA PHE A 58 -29.32 -3.30 -12.11
C PHE A 58 -28.28 -3.58 -13.20
N SER A 59 -27.02 -3.48 -12.89
CA SER A 59 -25.93 -3.88 -13.78
C SER A 59 -25.04 -4.90 -13.09
N TRP A 60 -24.52 -5.83 -13.87
CA TRP A 60 -23.64 -6.87 -13.37
C TRP A 60 -22.50 -7.17 -14.37
N ASN A 61 -21.45 -7.73 -13.83
CA ASN A 61 -20.27 -8.16 -14.56
C ASN A 61 -19.73 -9.40 -13.89
N ALA A 62 -19.42 -10.43 -14.66
CA ALA A 62 -18.78 -11.66 -14.19
C ALA A 62 -17.68 -12.04 -15.16
N GLY A 63 -16.50 -12.34 -14.66
CA GLY A 63 -15.33 -12.66 -15.46
C GLY A 63 -14.50 -13.79 -14.86
N LEU A 64 -13.78 -14.46 -15.73
CA LEU A 64 -12.77 -15.44 -15.36
C LEU A 64 -11.50 -15.16 -16.16
N ARG A 65 -10.40 -14.99 -15.44
CA ARG A 65 -9.06 -14.90 -16.02
C ARG A 65 -8.24 -16.09 -15.54
N THR A 66 -7.53 -16.72 -16.46
CA THR A 66 -6.53 -17.76 -16.16
C THR A 66 -5.15 -17.26 -16.54
N GLU A 67 -4.16 -17.54 -15.70
CA GLU A 67 -2.76 -17.18 -15.97
C GLU A 67 -1.84 -18.38 -15.76
N TYR A 68 -0.93 -18.57 -16.71
CA TYR A 68 0.23 -19.43 -16.57
C TYR A 68 1.47 -18.58 -16.38
N THR A 69 2.16 -18.74 -15.25
CA THR A 69 3.41 -18.05 -14.96
C THR A 69 4.57 -19.02 -15.03
N ASP A 70 5.62 -18.67 -15.78
CA ASP A 70 6.92 -19.33 -15.81
C ASP A 70 7.98 -18.32 -15.39
N ARG A 71 8.60 -18.55 -14.23
CA ARG A 71 9.66 -17.70 -13.65
C ARG A 71 10.90 -18.54 -13.43
N THR A 72 12.05 -18.04 -13.89
CA THR A 72 13.37 -18.61 -13.61
C THR A 72 14.26 -17.50 -13.04
N LEU A 73 14.91 -17.78 -11.91
CA LEU A 73 15.88 -16.92 -11.29
C LEU A 73 17.19 -17.69 -11.12
N SER A 74 18.28 -17.12 -11.62
CA SER A 74 19.63 -17.62 -11.44
C SER A 74 20.55 -16.56 -10.88
N HIS A 75 21.56 -16.96 -10.12
CA HIS A 75 22.56 -16.06 -9.57
C HIS A 75 23.92 -16.77 -9.46
N THR A 76 25.02 -15.98 -9.39
CA THR A 76 26.38 -16.52 -9.49
C THR A 76 26.91 -17.17 -8.22
N LEU A 77 26.33 -16.89 -7.03
CA LEU A 77 26.75 -17.51 -5.79
C LEU A 77 26.34 -18.97 -5.63
N GLU A 78 25.36 -19.41 -6.42
CA GLU A 78 24.90 -20.78 -6.46
C GLU A 78 24.69 -21.22 -7.92
N THR A 79 24.93 -22.48 -8.20
CA THR A 79 24.71 -23.07 -9.53
C THR A 79 23.25 -23.47 -9.76
N SER A 80 22.41 -23.35 -8.74
CA SER A 80 21.00 -23.71 -8.78
C SER A 80 20.14 -22.63 -9.43
N ASN A 81 19.20 -23.05 -10.27
CA ASN A 81 18.18 -22.19 -10.83
C ASN A 81 16.87 -22.38 -10.06
N TYR A 82 16.31 -21.31 -9.56
CA TYR A 82 15.00 -21.31 -8.92
C TYR A 82 13.92 -21.17 -9.95
N ARG A 83 13.05 -22.18 -10.06
CA ARG A 83 11.97 -22.22 -11.06
C ARG A 83 10.61 -22.22 -10.37
N TYR A 84 9.69 -21.41 -10.92
CA TYR A 84 8.31 -21.37 -10.52
C TYR A 84 7.43 -21.45 -11.75
N LYS A 85 6.58 -22.50 -11.83
CA LYS A 85 5.64 -22.73 -12.93
C LYS A 85 4.29 -23.09 -12.35
N GLN A 86 3.28 -22.23 -12.56
CA GLN A 86 1.96 -22.47 -11.99
C GLN A 86 0.84 -21.82 -12.78
N TRP A 87 -0.30 -22.51 -12.81
CA TRP A 87 -1.58 -21.97 -13.26
C TRP A 87 -2.34 -21.36 -12.11
N HIS A 88 -2.98 -20.22 -12.39
CA HIS A 88 -3.88 -19.53 -11.45
C HIS A 88 -5.17 -19.16 -12.14
N LEU A 89 -6.28 -19.21 -11.38
CA LEU A 89 -7.60 -18.77 -11.80
C LEU A 89 -8.02 -17.56 -10.98
N PHE A 90 -8.54 -16.53 -11.65
CA PHE A 90 -8.98 -15.26 -11.08
C PHE A 90 -10.42 -14.98 -11.46
N PRO A 91 -11.40 -15.55 -10.73
CA PRO A 91 -12.80 -15.18 -10.88
C PRO A 91 -13.04 -13.76 -10.35
N THR A 92 -13.91 -13.03 -11.04
CA THR A 92 -14.43 -11.72 -10.63
C THR A 92 -15.93 -11.71 -10.83
N ALA A 93 -16.65 -11.10 -9.91
CA ALA A 93 -18.07 -10.83 -10.03
C ALA A 93 -18.39 -9.50 -9.39
N GLN A 94 -19.21 -8.68 -10.04
CA GLN A 94 -19.67 -7.39 -9.52
C GLN A 94 -21.12 -7.20 -9.88
N ALA A 95 -21.87 -6.60 -8.96
CA ALA A 95 -23.25 -6.19 -9.15
C ALA A 95 -23.44 -4.76 -8.63
N LEU A 96 -24.16 -3.97 -9.36
CA LEU A 96 -24.54 -2.61 -8.99
C LEU A 96 -26.05 -2.49 -9.09
N TRP A 97 -26.67 -2.04 -8.02
CA TRP A 97 -28.09 -1.73 -7.97
C TRP A 97 -28.30 -0.25 -7.71
N LEU A 98 -28.91 0.43 -8.66
CA LEU A 98 -29.31 1.83 -8.55
C LEU A 98 -30.76 1.88 -8.09
N PHE A 99 -31.00 2.22 -6.82
CA PHE A 99 -32.37 2.40 -6.30
C PHE A 99 -32.99 3.70 -6.82
N ASP A 100 -32.18 4.76 -6.86
CA ASP A 100 -32.46 6.05 -7.44
C ASP A 100 -31.18 6.77 -7.85
N LYS A 101 -31.24 8.02 -8.32
CA LYS A 101 -30.07 8.84 -8.72
C LYS A 101 -29.13 9.16 -7.55
N LYS A 102 -29.54 8.87 -6.30
CA LYS A 102 -28.83 9.24 -5.08
C LYS A 102 -28.41 8.05 -4.22
N GLN A 103 -28.91 6.85 -4.56
CA GLN A 103 -28.65 5.64 -3.77
C GLN A 103 -28.22 4.50 -4.66
N LYS A 104 -27.17 3.84 -4.29
CA LYS A 104 -26.70 2.62 -4.96
C LYS A 104 -26.13 1.63 -3.97
N LEU A 105 -26.29 0.36 -4.27
CA LEU A 105 -25.66 -0.76 -3.60
C LEU A 105 -24.75 -1.46 -4.60
N ARG A 106 -23.53 -1.74 -4.18
CA ARG A 106 -22.56 -2.53 -4.93
C ARG A 106 -22.20 -3.76 -4.14
N ALA A 107 -22.07 -4.88 -4.83
CA ALA A 107 -21.48 -6.08 -4.27
C ALA A 107 -20.39 -6.57 -5.21
N GLY A 108 -19.28 -7.05 -4.67
CA GLY A 108 -18.14 -7.47 -5.47
C GLY A 108 -17.41 -8.64 -4.84
N PHE A 109 -16.89 -9.50 -5.72
CA PHE A 109 -15.91 -10.51 -5.38
C PHE A 109 -14.78 -10.48 -6.40
N SER A 110 -13.54 -10.56 -5.92
CA SER A 110 -12.38 -10.69 -6.80
C SER A 110 -11.30 -11.56 -6.16
N ARG A 111 -10.66 -12.39 -7.00
CA ARG A 111 -9.43 -13.07 -6.64
C ARG A 111 -8.28 -12.47 -7.43
N ARG A 112 -7.18 -12.16 -6.75
CA ARG A 112 -6.02 -11.47 -7.32
C ARG A 112 -4.73 -12.14 -6.90
N ILE A 113 -3.68 -11.92 -7.70
CA ILE A 113 -2.32 -12.35 -7.40
C ILE A 113 -1.43 -11.13 -7.17
N ASP A 114 -0.64 -11.19 -6.09
CA ASP A 114 0.44 -10.25 -5.83
C ASP A 114 1.77 -11.01 -5.89
N ARG A 115 2.61 -10.65 -6.86
CA ARG A 115 3.87 -11.34 -7.11
C ARG A 115 4.97 -10.70 -6.29
N PRO A 116 5.89 -11.52 -5.69
CA PRO A 116 7.01 -10.97 -4.97
C PRO A 116 7.86 -10.10 -5.91
N THR A 117 8.26 -8.94 -5.40
CA THR A 117 9.13 -8.00 -6.13
C THR A 117 10.52 -8.60 -6.35
N ASN A 118 11.26 -8.08 -7.34
CA ASN A 118 12.64 -8.52 -7.61
C ASN A 118 13.52 -8.44 -6.35
N ARG A 119 13.32 -7.40 -5.52
CA ARG A 119 14.04 -7.24 -4.26
C ARG A 119 13.76 -8.37 -3.27
N TYR A 120 12.51 -8.83 -3.19
CA TYR A 120 12.15 -9.92 -2.28
C TYR A 120 12.70 -11.28 -2.74
N LEU A 121 12.89 -11.43 -4.06
CA LEU A 121 13.41 -12.65 -4.67
C LEU A 121 14.94 -12.71 -4.72
N ALA A 122 15.63 -11.56 -4.76
CA ALA A 122 17.07 -11.49 -4.99
C ALA A 122 17.85 -12.01 -3.77
N PRO A 123 18.54 -13.16 -3.85
CA PRO A 123 19.32 -13.70 -2.75
C PRO A 123 20.67 -12.98 -2.62
N VAL A 124 20.61 -11.65 -2.58
CA VAL A 124 21.77 -10.77 -2.50
C VAL A 124 21.73 -10.04 -1.18
N ARG A 125 22.82 -10.12 -0.42
CA ARG A 125 22.96 -9.40 0.83
C ARG A 125 23.09 -7.90 0.58
N ASN A 126 22.29 -7.13 1.27
CA ASN A 126 22.27 -5.67 1.21
C ASN A 126 22.30 -5.11 2.62
N HIS A 127 23.30 -4.29 2.91
CA HIS A 127 23.37 -3.54 4.17
C HIS A 127 22.35 -2.39 4.14
N ARG A 128 21.32 -2.52 4.95
CA ARG A 128 20.32 -1.46 5.14
C ARG A 128 20.76 -0.45 6.17
N HIS A 129 21.30 -0.95 7.24
CA HIS A 129 21.87 -0.21 8.38
C HIS A 129 23.06 -0.99 8.89
N ALA A 130 23.82 -0.42 9.82
CA ALA A 130 24.98 -1.10 10.42
C ALA A 130 24.59 -2.43 11.11
N GLU A 131 23.35 -2.48 11.64
CA GLU A 131 22.85 -3.61 12.43
C GLU A 131 21.89 -4.53 11.65
N VAL A 132 21.55 -4.21 10.38
CA VAL A 132 20.59 -4.98 9.59
C VAL A 132 21.07 -5.25 8.19
N GLU A 133 21.31 -6.53 7.91
CA GLU A 133 21.48 -7.05 6.56
C GLU A 133 20.15 -7.57 6.03
N GLU A 134 19.83 -7.28 4.78
CA GLU A 134 18.65 -7.80 4.09
C GLU A 134 19.06 -8.76 2.98
N ILE A 135 18.39 -9.92 2.91
CA ILE A 135 18.57 -10.91 1.86
C ILE A 135 17.20 -11.38 1.36
N GLY A 136 17.00 -11.37 0.04
CA GLY A 136 15.77 -11.91 -0.58
C GLY A 136 15.71 -13.43 -0.51
N ASN A 137 14.53 -13.96 -0.81
CA ASN A 137 14.26 -15.40 -0.88
C ASN A 137 13.73 -15.75 -2.28
N PRO A 138 14.51 -16.46 -3.11
CA PRO A 138 14.12 -16.81 -4.48
C PRO A 138 12.98 -17.82 -4.55
N GLU A 139 12.67 -18.53 -3.47
CA GLU A 139 11.61 -19.54 -3.39
C GLU A 139 10.23 -18.97 -3.10
N LEU A 140 10.12 -17.65 -2.92
CA LEU A 140 8.83 -17.02 -2.61
C LEU A 140 7.77 -17.32 -3.67
N LEU A 141 6.63 -17.76 -3.17
CA LEU A 141 5.38 -17.91 -3.91
C LEU A 141 4.62 -16.57 -3.94
N PRO A 142 3.81 -16.32 -4.96
CA PRO A 142 2.92 -15.17 -4.98
C PRO A 142 1.84 -15.27 -3.90
N GLU A 143 1.43 -14.12 -3.39
CA GLU A 143 0.26 -13.99 -2.54
C GLU A 143 -1.02 -14.11 -3.39
N ILE A 144 -2.03 -14.80 -2.88
CA ILE A 144 -3.33 -14.92 -3.53
C ILE A 144 -4.39 -14.30 -2.61
N GLY A 145 -4.89 -13.15 -3.00
CA GLY A 145 -5.92 -12.42 -2.27
C GLY A 145 -7.33 -12.74 -2.80
N ASN A 146 -8.29 -12.94 -1.90
CA ASN A 146 -9.72 -13.08 -2.20
C ASN A 146 -10.45 -12.00 -1.42
N LEU A 147 -11.07 -11.08 -2.14
CA LEU A 147 -11.82 -9.95 -1.57
C LEU A 147 -13.30 -10.09 -1.92
N ALA A 148 -14.15 -10.06 -0.89
CA ALA A 148 -15.59 -9.91 -1.01
C ALA A 148 -16.00 -8.60 -0.34
N GLU A 149 -16.82 -7.79 -1.00
CA GLU A 149 -17.24 -6.48 -0.50
C GLU A 149 -18.69 -6.17 -0.83
N VAL A 150 -19.34 -5.42 0.05
CA VAL A 150 -20.66 -4.82 -0.18
C VAL A 150 -20.60 -3.37 0.23
N ALA A 151 -20.89 -2.47 -0.70
CA ALA A 151 -20.81 -1.03 -0.51
C ALA A 151 -22.17 -0.38 -0.74
N TYR A 152 -22.56 0.49 0.16
CA TYR A 152 -23.73 1.33 0.06
C TYR A 152 -23.32 2.79 -0.05
N ASP A 153 -23.83 3.47 -1.08
CA ASP A 153 -23.61 4.89 -1.33
C ASP A 153 -24.94 5.64 -1.26
N LYS A 154 -24.97 6.73 -0.52
CA LYS A 154 -26.11 7.63 -0.41
C LYS A 154 -25.66 9.08 -0.50
N ASN A 155 -26.31 9.83 -1.39
CA ASN A 155 -26.09 11.25 -1.56
C ASN A 155 -27.34 12.04 -1.21
N TRP A 156 -27.25 12.91 -0.22
CA TRP A 156 -28.24 13.95 0.09
C TRP A 156 -27.76 15.29 -0.45
N SER A 157 -28.55 16.32 -0.31
CA SER A 157 -28.18 17.64 -0.82
C SER A 157 -26.91 18.25 -0.17
N ARG A 158 -26.63 17.92 1.08
CA ARG A 158 -25.50 18.45 1.86
C ARG A 158 -24.67 17.38 2.55
N PHE A 159 -25.03 16.13 2.37
CA PHE A 159 -24.35 15.01 3.00
C PHE A 159 -24.20 13.88 2.01
N SER A 160 -23.02 13.30 1.93
CA SER A 160 -22.75 12.06 1.20
C SER A 160 -22.16 11.03 2.14
N LEU A 161 -22.56 9.79 1.97
CA LEU A 161 -22.13 8.65 2.77
C LEU A 161 -21.78 7.49 1.86
N ASN A 162 -20.63 6.90 2.06
CA ASN A 162 -20.24 5.59 1.55
C ASN A 162 -19.88 4.70 2.73
N VAL A 163 -20.45 3.51 2.76
CA VAL A 163 -20.11 2.47 3.74
C VAL A 163 -19.83 1.19 2.99
N THR A 164 -18.67 0.57 3.22
CA THR A 164 -18.28 -0.69 2.59
C THR A 164 -17.93 -1.69 3.68
N GLY A 165 -18.68 -2.79 3.77
CA GLY A 165 -18.29 -3.97 4.52
C GLY A 165 -17.46 -4.89 3.64
N TYR A 166 -16.38 -5.46 4.16
CA TYR A 166 -15.50 -6.32 3.38
C TYR A 166 -14.95 -7.49 4.19
N PHE A 167 -14.60 -8.54 3.44
CA PHE A 167 -13.83 -9.69 3.89
C PHE A 167 -12.68 -9.93 2.91
N ASN A 168 -11.45 -9.89 3.40
CA ASN A 168 -10.24 -10.13 2.61
C ASN A 168 -9.45 -11.30 3.22
N TYR A 169 -9.17 -12.30 2.38
CA TYR A 169 -8.40 -13.48 2.74
C TYR A 169 -7.20 -13.63 1.82
N VAL A 170 -5.98 -13.58 2.37
CA VAL A 170 -4.73 -13.69 1.62
C VAL A 170 -4.00 -14.96 1.99
N GLN A 171 -3.73 -15.81 0.99
CA GLN A 171 -2.91 -17.00 1.10
C GLN A 171 -1.46 -16.70 0.71
N ASN A 172 -0.53 -17.49 1.21
CA ASN A 172 0.90 -17.35 0.96
C ASN A 172 1.42 -15.95 1.34
N LYS A 173 0.88 -15.35 2.40
CA LYS A 173 1.28 -14.00 2.82
C LYS A 173 2.80 -13.94 3.04
N ILE A 174 3.43 -12.97 2.40
CA ILE A 174 4.87 -12.74 2.51
C ILE A 174 5.12 -11.86 3.73
N PHE A 175 5.88 -12.38 4.68
CA PHE A 175 6.32 -11.64 5.85
C PHE A 175 7.81 -11.36 5.80
N LYS A 176 8.20 -10.22 6.36
CA LYS A 176 9.59 -9.93 6.71
C LYS A 176 9.93 -10.73 7.97
N ILE A 177 11.02 -11.47 7.93
CA ILE A 177 11.50 -12.27 9.03
C ILE A 177 12.88 -11.77 9.43
N ASN A 178 13.04 -11.43 10.71
CA ASN A 178 14.30 -10.98 11.27
C ASN A 178 14.87 -12.08 12.15
N ARG A 179 16.13 -12.46 11.91
CA ARG A 179 16.85 -13.47 12.66
C ARG A 179 18.16 -12.89 13.20
N PRO A 180 18.58 -13.23 14.42
CA PRO A 180 19.92 -12.90 14.90
C PRO A 180 20.98 -13.53 13.99
N TYR A 181 21.93 -12.75 13.52
CA TYR A 181 23.08 -13.22 12.75
C TYR A 181 24.36 -13.15 13.60
N SER A 182 24.50 -12.08 14.36
CA SER A 182 25.56 -11.89 15.33
C SER A 182 25.01 -11.21 16.58
N ARG A 183 25.89 -10.86 17.52
CA ARG A 183 25.49 -10.09 18.72
C ARG A 183 24.97 -8.68 18.39
N THR A 184 25.32 -8.14 17.23
CA THR A 184 25.02 -6.76 16.84
C THR A 184 24.29 -6.65 15.51
N THR A 185 24.06 -7.76 14.80
CA THR A 185 23.50 -7.74 13.45
C THR A 185 22.31 -8.69 13.33
N LEU A 186 21.23 -8.22 12.74
CA LEU A 186 20.08 -9.02 12.32
C LEU A 186 20.13 -9.28 10.82
N ILE A 187 19.78 -10.49 10.39
CA ILE A 187 19.42 -10.77 8.99
C ILE A 187 17.91 -10.64 8.85
N ARG A 188 17.51 -9.78 7.94
CA ARG A 188 16.13 -9.65 7.46
C ARG A 188 15.95 -10.41 6.17
N SER A 189 15.00 -11.31 6.13
CA SER A 189 14.62 -12.06 4.93
C SER A 189 13.09 -12.03 4.73
N PHE A 190 12.60 -12.81 3.77
CA PHE A 190 11.19 -12.88 3.42
C PHE A 190 10.75 -14.34 3.34
N ALA A 191 9.56 -14.66 3.82
CA ALA A 191 9.00 -16.01 3.71
C ALA A 191 7.47 -15.94 3.52
N ASN A 192 6.91 -16.94 2.82
CA ASN A 192 5.48 -17.19 2.80
C ASN A 192 5.10 -17.89 4.09
N ALA A 193 4.82 -17.13 5.13
CA ALA A 193 4.65 -17.67 6.48
C ALA A 193 3.20 -17.96 6.86
N GLY A 194 2.26 -18.01 5.88
CA GLY A 194 0.90 -18.42 6.18
C GLY A 194 -0.18 -17.61 5.47
N ARG A 195 -1.20 -17.21 6.21
CA ARG A 195 -2.39 -16.51 5.70
C ARG A 195 -2.78 -15.37 6.60
N THR A 196 -3.46 -14.39 6.02
CA THR A 196 -4.10 -13.31 6.76
C THR A 196 -5.58 -13.23 6.41
N THR A 197 -6.38 -12.82 7.38
CA THR A 197 -7.79 -12.51 7.20
C THR A 197 -8.05 -11.12 7.75
N SER A 198 -8.77 -10.30 6.98
CA SER A 198 -9.23 -8.99 7.43
C SER A 198 -10.73 -8.89 7.20
N THR A 199 -11.49 -8.59 8.23
CA THR A 199 -12.93 -8.35 8.14
C THR A 199 -13.22 -6.99 8.72
N GLY A 200 -13.80 -6.09 7.95
CA GLY A 200 -13.92 -4.72 8.39
C GLY A 200 -14.98 -3.91 7.67
N ILE A 201 -15.02 -2.65 8.06
CA ILE A 201 -15.90 -1.62 7.52
C ILE A 201 -15.07 -0.40 7.16
N ASP A 202 -15.20 0.04 5.91
CA ASP A 202 -14.76 1.35 5.44
C ASP A 202 -15.93 2.32 5.47
N LEU A 203 -15.68 3.52 5.94
CA LEU A 203 -16.64 4.62 5.98
C LEU A 203 -16.02 5.86 5.35
N SER A 204 -16.79 6.53 4.50
CA SER A 204 -16.45 7.87 3.99
C SER A 204 -17.69 8.74 4.01
N ALA A 205 -17.58 9.90 4.64
CA ALA A 205 -18.67 10.86 4.77
C ALA A 205 -18.17 12.27 4.49
N GLU A 206 -18.93 13.00 3.67
CA GLU A 206 -18.72 14.42 3.44
C GLU A 206 -20.00 15.17 3.84
N TRP A 207 -19.87 16.22 4.63
CA TRP A 207 -20.97 16.99 5.15
C TRP A 207 -20.76 18.49 5.00
N GLY A 208 -21.61 19.15 4.23
CA GLY A 208 -21.75 20.60 4.18
C GLY A 208 -22.66 21.08 5.33
N ILE A 209 -22.11 21.15 6.55
CA ILE A 209 -22.85 21.49 7.77
C ILE A 209 -23.51 22.87 7.63
N ALA A 210 -22.74 23.82 7.12
CA ALA A 210 -23.20 25.17 6.79
C ALA A 210 -22.53 25.64 5.49
N LYS A 211 -22.96 26.79 4.93
CA LYS A 211 -22.32 27.38 3.73
C LYS A 211 -20.83 27.71 3.96
N TRP A 212 -20.46 27.95 5.20
CA TRP A 212 -19.11 28.30 5.62
C TRP A 212 -18.35 27.14 6.27
N TRP A 213 -19.00 25.94 6.50
CA TRP A 213 -18.40 24.81 7.19
C TRP A 213 -18.61 23.51 6.43
N ARG A 214 -17.51 22.89 6.03
CA ARG A 214 -17.46 21.53 5.46
C ARG A 214 -16.68 20.62 6.34
N PHE A 215 -17.16 19.41 6.49
CA PHE A 215 -16.50 18.35 7.24
C PHE A 215 -16.40 17.09 6.40
N PHE A 216 -15.25 16.47 6.40
CA PHE A 216 -14.97 15.18 5.77
C PHE A 216 -14.43 14.23 6.82
N LEU A 217 -14.94 12.99 6.82
CA LEU A 217 -14.47 11.88 7.64
C LEU A 217 -14.29 10.66 6.74
N ALA A 218 -13.13 10.02 6.80
CA ALA A 218 -12.90 8.69 6.26
C ALA A 218 -12.31 7.81 7.34
N GLY A 219 -12.67 6.54 7.35
CA GLY A 219 -12.15 5.61 8.32
C GLY A 219 -12.34 4.17 7.93
N ASN A 220 -11.47 3.34 8.46
CA ASN A 220 -11.50 1.90 8.35
C ASN A 220 -11.35 1.31 9.74
N VAL A 221 -12.20 0.35 10.07
CA VAL A 221 -12.09 -0.47 11.29
C VAL A 221 -12.19 -1.92 10.89
N TYR A 222 -11.21 -2.72 11.28
CA TYR A 222 -11.18 -4.13 10.89
C TYR A 222 -10.52 -5.03 11.92
N ASP A 223 -11.05 -6.23 12.00
CA ASP A 223 -10.43 -7.35 12.67
C ASP A 223 -9.38 -7.97 11.77
N PHE A 224 -8.16 -8.07 12.23
CA PHE A 224 -7.02 -8.60 11.51
C PHE A 224 -6.47 -9.84 12.20
N TYR A 225 -6.34 -10.92 11.45
CA TYR A 225 -5.82 -12.19 11.94
C TYR A 225 -4.68 -12.70 11.06
N ILE A 226 -3.58 -13.07 11.69
CA ILE A 226 -2.42 -13.74 11.07
C ILE A 226 -2.34 -15.16 11.59
N SER A 227 -2.20 -16.13 10.69
CA SER A 227 -2.03 -17.54 11.05
C SER A 227 -1.04 -18.21 10.08
N GLY A 228 -0.06 -18.91 10.62
CA GLY A 228 0.93 -19.62 9.82
C GLY A 228 2.08 -20.18 10.63
N ASP A 229 3.19 -20.43 9.95
CA ASP A 229 4.44 -20.87 10.54
C ASP A 229 5.59 -19.97 10.08
N VAL A 230 6.41 -19.54 11.01
CA VAL A 230 7.62 -18.76 10.77
C VAL A 230 8.77 -19.50 11.45
N ASP A 231 9.65 -20.09 10.66
CA ASP A 231 10.83 -20.82 11.18
C ASP A 231 10.51 -21.95 12.16
N GLY A 232 9.40 -22.70 11.90
CA GLY A 232 8.96 -23.77 12.79
C GLY A 232 8.20 -23.27 14.03
N LEU A 233 7.94 -21.97 14.13
CA LEU A 233 7.13 -21.39 15.19
C LEU A 233 5.73 -21.05 14.65
N THR A 234 4.73 -21.61 15.28
CA THR A 234 3.34 -21.30 14.94
C THR A 234 3.02 -19.86 15.33
N VAL A 235 2.63 -19.07 14.34
CA VAL A 235 2.14 -17.70 14.50
C VAL A 235 0.61 -17.75 14.46
N SER A 236 -0.03 -17.22 15.52
CA SER A 236 -1.47 -17.05 15.60
C SER A 236 -1.73 -15.75 16.37
N ARG A 237 -1.98 -14.65 15.65
CA ARG A 237 -2.13 -13.32 16.23
C ARG A 237 -3.35 -12.62 15.68
N ARG A 238 -4.05 -11.87 16.52
CA ARG A 238 -5.25 -11.13 16.16
C ARG A 238 -5.24 -9.74 16.78
N SER A 239 -5.70 -8.73 16.02
CA SER A 239 -5.86 -7.37 16.50
C SER A 239 -7.07 -6.71 15.86
N LEU A 240 -7.71 -5.82 16.60
CA LEU A 240 -8.66 -4.86 16.05
C LEU A 240 -7.89 -3.61 15.65
N ASN A 241 -7.94 -3.26 14.39
CA ASN A 241 -7.22 -2.14 13.80
C ASN A 241 -8.19 -1.05 13.37
N ALA A 242 -7.74 0.20 13.46
CA ALA A 242 -8.49 1.35 12.98
C ALA A 242 -7.55 2.34 12.29
N ALA A 243 -8.01 2.92 11.20
CA ALA A 243 -7.40 4.08 10.56
C ALA A 243 -8.48 5.12 10.32
N LEU A 244 -8.29 6.34 10.82
CA LEU A 244 -9.25 7.43 10.74
C LEU A 244 -8.58 8.67 10.14
N SER A 245 -9.30 9.39 9.30
CA SER A 245 -8.87 10.68 8.72
C SER A 245 -10.03 11.64 8.78
N ALA A 246 -9.82 12.80 9.36
CA ALA A 246 -10.80 13.88 9.42
C ALA A 246 -10.22 15.15 8.82
N ASN A 247 -11.03 15.86 8.08
CA ASN A 247 -10.70 17.17 7.54
C ASN A 247 -11.89 18.11 7.72
N THR A 248 -11.63 19.29 8.22
CA THR A 248 -12.67 20.32 8.32
C THR A 248 -12.18 21.64 7.74
N THR A 249 -13.03 22.27 6.96
CA THR A 249 -12.74 23.55 6.31
C THR A 249 -13.78 24.58 6.71
N PHE A 250 -13.31 25.70 7.27
CA PHE A 250 -14.09 26.87 7.61
C PHE A 250 -13.80 27.98 6.61
N THR A 251 -14.82 28.49 5.93
CA THR A 251 -14.76 29.70 5.12
C THR A 251 -15.11 30.89 6.02
N LEU A 252 -14.08 31.48 6.65
CA LEU A 252 -14.24 32.55 7.65
C LEU A 252 -14.66 33.87 7.00
N ALA A 253 -14.19 34.12 5.77
CA ALA A 253 -14.58 35.21 4.92
C ALA A 253 -14.54 34.74 3.44
N ARG A 254 -14.99 35.59 2.50
CA ARG A 254 -14.97 35.26 1.06
C ARG A 254 -13.60 34.72 0.62
N ASP A 255 -12.54 35.34 1.10
CA ASP A 255 -11.18 35.09 0.67
C ASP A 255 -10.30 34.41 1.75
N LEU A 256 -10.87 34.09 2.95
CA LEU A 256 -10.17 33.49 4.07
C LEU A 256 -10.72 32.12 4.40
N LYS A 257 -9.86 31.11 4.35
CA LYS A 257 -10.19 29.73 4.72
C LYS A 257 -9.24 29.22 5.77
N LEU A 258 -9.82 28.57 6.78
CA LEU A 258 -9.11 27.81 7.80
C LEU A 258 -9.42 26.33 7.58
N GLN A 259 -8.38 25.50 7.55
CA GLN A 259 -8.51 24.05 7.44
C GLN A 259 -7.80 23.40 8.62
N TRP A 260 -8.43 22.40 9.20
CA TRP A 260 -7.82 21.51 10.16
C TRP A 260 -7.93 20.08 9.66
N ASP A 261 -6.86 19.34 9.77
CA ASP A 261 -6.79 17.92 9.45
C ASP A 261 -6.24 17.11 10.62
N ALA A 262 -6.73 15.89 10.73
CA ALA A 262 -6.24 14.90 11.68
C ALA A 262 -6.29 13.52 11.08
N SER A 263 -5.30 12.69 11.39
CA SER A 263 -5.29 11.27 11.05
C SER A 263 -4.80 10.45 12.23
N TYR A 264 -5.40 9.30 12.41
CA TYR A 264 -5.06 8.32 13.43
C TYR A 264 -4.95 6.94 12.80
N VAL A 265 -3.91 6.22 13.13
CA VAL A 265 -3.73 4.80 12.80
C VAL A 265 -3.48 4.07 14.11
N SER A 266 -4.27 3.06 14.40
CA SER A 266 -4.10 2.26 15.61
C SER A 266 -2.84 1.40 15.53
N ARG A 267 -2.39 0.91 16.65
CA ARG A 267 -1.39 -0.14 16.75
C ARG A 267 -1.77 -1.33 15.88
N THR A 268 -0.77 -1.91 15.19
CA THR A 268 -0.93 -3.03 14.26
C THR A 268 0.03 -4.16 14.63
N ILE A 269 -0.47 -5.39 14.58
CA ILE A 269 0.39 -6.57 14.76
C ILE A 269 1.07 -6.97 13.45
N THR A 270 2.28 -7.51 13.59
CA THR A 270 3.02 -8.19 12.52
C THR A 270 3.23 -9.66 12.88
N SER A 271 3.90 -10.43 12.01
CA SER A 271 4.26 -11.82 12.33
C SER A 271 5.21 -11.96 13.53
N GLN A 272 6.06 -10.96 13.77
CA GLN A 272 7.12 -11.00 14.79
C GLN A 272 7.07 -9.81 15.76
N GLY A 273 5.99 -9.05 15.85
CA GLY A 273 5.94 -7.91 16.75
C GLY A 273 4.75 -7.00 16.47
N GLU A 274 4.91 -5.72 16.72
CA GLU A 274 3.86 -4.73 16.53
C GLU A 274 4.42 -3.35 16.23
N ASP A 275 3.63 -2.55 15.49
CA ASP A 275 3.83 -1.12 15.31
C ASP A 275 2.94 -0.36 16.29
N THR A 276 3.44 0.72 16.89
CA THR A 276 2.63 1.58 17.74
C THR A 276 1.61 2.39 16.93
N ASP A 277 0.62 2.92 17.62
CA ASP A 277 -0.32 3.87 17.03
C ASP A 277 0.37 5.18 16.62
N LEU A 278 -0.25 5.87 15.67
CA LEU A 278 0.22 7.14 15.14
C LEU A 278 -0.94 8.13 15.06
N PHE A 279 -0.77 9.30 15.63
CA PHE A 279 -1.70 10.44 15.50
C PHE A 279 -0.98 11.62 14.88
N LEU A 280 -1.54 12.17 13.80
CA LEU A 280 -1.02 13.34 13.12
C LEU A 280 -2.13 14.38 13.01
N SER A 281 -1.77 15.65 13.17
CA SER A 281 -2.71 16.74 12.97
C SER A 281 -2.01 17.97 12.40
N GLY A 282 -2.71 18.68 11.53
CA GLY A 282 -2.25 19.91 10.89
C GLY A 282 -3.33 20.98 10.90
N ILE A 283 -2.90 22.23 10.79
CA ILE A 283 -3.79 23.37 10.60
C ILE A 283 -3.23 24.27 9.51
N ALA A 284 -4.10 24.76 8.64
CA ALA A 284 -3.70 25.62 7.54
C ALA A 284 -4.64 26.83 7.44
N LEU A 285 -4.06 28.00 7.25
CA LEU A 285 -4.77 29.23 6.96
C LEU A 285 -4.38 29.68 5.55
N ARG A 286 -5.41 29.97 4.72
CA ARG A 286 -5.21 30.43 3.35
C ARG A 286 -6.00 31.71 3.13
N TYR A 287 -5.33 32.72 2.64
CA TYR A 287 -5.94 33.97 2.22
C TYR A 287 -5.66 34.25 0.76
N THR A 288 -6.69 34.73 0.02
CA THR A 288 -6.60 35.08 -1.40
C THR A 288 -6.82 36.59 -1.57
N PHE A 289 -5.95 37.22 -2.37
CA PHE A 289 -5.97 38.66 -2.63
C PHE A 289 -6.23 38.92 -4.12
N TRP A 290 -6.58 40.14 -4.46
CA TRP A 290 -6.65 40.66 -5.83
C TRP A 290 -7.46 39.78 -6.78
N GLU A 291 -8.73 39.55 -6.45
CA GLU A 291 -9.63 38.77 -7.28
C GLU A 291 -9.08 37.37 -7.60
N ASP A 292 -8.62 36.67 -6.59
CA ASP A 292 -8.02 35.32 -6.67
C ASP A 292 -6.66 35.23 -7.38
N ARG A 293 -5.96 36.37 -7.61
CA ARG A 293 -4.65 36.34 -8.27
C ARG A 293 -3.50 35.99 -7.37
N LEU A 294 -3.49 36.48 -6.14
CA LEU A 294 -2.46 36.15 -5.15
C LEU A 294 -3.06 35.28 -4.04
N THR A 295 -2.50 34.13 -3.82
CA THR A 295 -2.85 33.26 -2.70
C THR A 295 -1.65 33.15 -1.75
N VAL A 296 -1.86 33.43 -0.47
CA VAL A 296 -0.89 33.24 0.59
C VAL A 296 -1.42 32.18 1.57
N GLY A 297 -0.55 31.27 1.95
CA GLY A 297 -0.89 30.20 2.90
C GLY A 297 0.15 30.04 3.99
N ALA A 298 -0.32 29.73 5.18
CA ALA A 298 0.50 29.27 6.30
C ALA A 298 -0.07 27.94 6.79
N GLN A 299 0.78 26.93 6.89
CA GLN A 299 0.41 25.60 7.36
C GLN A 299 1.35 25.16 8.47
N MET A 300 0.80 24.74 9.60
CA MET A 300 1.50 24.07 10.67
C MET A 300 1.23 22.58 10.60
N GLN A 301 2.25 21.77 10.37
CA GLN A 301 2.16 20.32 10.37
C GLN A 301 2.58 19.75 11.73
N ASN A 302 2.04 18.57 12.06
CA ASN A 302 2.35 17.85 13.29
C ASN A 302 2.26 18.74 14.55
N ILE A 303 1.12 19.45 14.69
CA ILE A 303 0.92 20.48 15.73
C ILE A 303 1.13 19.95 17.15
N PHE A 304 0.87 18.65 17.39
CA PHE A 304 1.02 18.00 18.68
C PHE A 304 2.37 17.30 18.87
N ASN A 305 3.23 17.29 17.83
CA ASN A 305 4.53 16.62 17.82
C ASN A 305 4.45 15.11 18.11
N THR A 306 3.46 14.44 17.52
CA THR A 306 3.14 13.03 17.76
C THR A 306 3.61 12.10 16.64
N ASN A 307 4.43 12.58 15.68
CA ASN A 307 4.92 11.80 14.57
C ASN A 307 6.09 10.87 14.99
N ILE A 308 5.82 10.05 15.99
CA ILE A 308 6.75 9.07 16.54
C ILE A 308 6.10 7.69 16.39
N GLN A 309 6.80 6.78 15.75
CA GLN A 309 6.36 5.41 15.54
C GLN A 309 7.41 4.45 16.06
N THR A 310 7.02 3.51 16.90
CA THR A 310 7.91 2.47 17.42
C THR A 310 7.54 1.13 16.80
N LEU A 311 8.50 0.51 16.14
CA LEU A 311 8.41 -0.85 15.64
C LEU A 311 9.09 -1.79 16.64
N THR A 312 8.34 -2.73 17.20
CA THR A 312 8.87 -3.79 18.04
C THR A 312 8.93 -5.09 17.27
N ILE A 313 10.06 -5.80 17.39
CA ILE A 313 10.28 -7.12 16.79
C ILE A 313 10.70 -8.05 17.90
N GLU A 314 10.00 -9.17 18.03
CA GLU A 314 10.27 -10.24 18.99
C GLU A 314 10.47 -11.56 18.25
N GLY A 315 11.53 -12.26 18.56
CA GLY A 315 11.86 -13.54 17.96
C GLY A 315 12.73 -14.40 18.88
N PRO A 316 12.98 -15.67 18.54
CA PRO A 316 13.83 -16.53 19.33
C PRO A 316 15.21 -15.91 19.54
N GLY A 317 15.54 -15.56 20.80
CA GLY A 317 16.81 -14.98 21.17
C GLY A 317 17.07 -13.55 20.71
N ALA A 318 16.06 -12.83 20.21
CA ALA A 318 16.17 -11.44 19.78
C ALA A 318 14.97 -10.60 20.15
N TYR A 319 15.24 -9.40 20.63
CA TYR A 319 14.28 -8.32 20.81
C TYR A 319 14.87 -7.05 20.19
N SER A 320 14.08 -6.37 19.40
CA SER A 320 14.46 -5.08 18.80
C SER A 320 13.31 -4.10 18.94
N SER A 321 13.61 -2.91 19.40
CA SER A 321 12.69 -1.78 19.40
C SER A 321 13.34 -0.64 18.64
N THR A 322 12.66 -0.17 17.59
CA THR A 322 13.15 0.91 16.73
C THR A 322 12.14 2.03 16.72
N GLU A 323 12.57 3.21 17.16
CA GLU A 323 11.77 4.42 17.10
C GLU A 323 12.09 5.23 15.85
N TYR A 324 11.06 5.61 15.13
CA TYR A 324 11.15 6.44 13.93
C TYR A 324 10.45 7.77 14.19
N THR A 325 11.19 8.86 14.10
CA THR A 325 10.66 10.23 14.01
C THR A 325 10.87 10.74 12.59
N LYS A 326 9.79 10.87 11.82
CA LYS A 326 9.91 11.29 10.41
C LYS A 326 10.21 12.77 10.27
N TYR A 327 9.52 13.59 11.03
CA TYR A 327 9.70 15.05 11.10
C TYR A 327 9.03 15.59 12.34
N ASP A 328 9.58 16.65 12.87
CA ASP A 328 9.03 17.44 13.96
C ASP A 328 7.91 18.38 13.46
N ARG A 329 7.51 19.33 14.30
CA ARG A 329 6.60 20.40 13.87
C ARG A 329 7.24 21.19 12.73
N ALA A 330 6.45 21.45 11.69
CA ALA A 330 6.92 22.24 10.55
C ALA A 330 5.92 23.34 10.22
N LEU A 331 6.41 24.56 10.13
CA LEU A 331 5.65 25.70 9.59
C LEU A 331 6.04 25.89 8.12
N LEU A 332 5.06 25.76 7.23
CA LEU A 332 5.21 25.99 5.82
C LEU A 332 4.49 27.29 5.44
N LEU A 333 5.22 28.18 4.77
CA LEU A 333 4.64 29.40 4.19
C LEU A 333 4.64 29.24 2.67
N SER A 334 3.54 29.62 2.05
CA SER A 334 3.38 29.53 0.60
C SER A 334 2.81 30.84 0.04
N ALA A 335 3.29 31.22 -1.14
CA ALA A 335 2.71 32.31 -1.91
C ALA A 335 2.60 31.87 -3.38
N GLY A 336 1.43 32.03 -3.97
CA GLY A 336 1.16 31.70 -5.36
C GLY A 336 0.53 32.89 -6.08
N TYR A 337 1.09 33.28 -7.20
CA TYR A 337 0.55 34.36 -8.02
C TYR A 337 0.12 33.84 -9.39
N ARG A 338 -1.13 34.15 -9.79
CA ARG A 338 -1.69 33.78 -11.09
C ARG A 338 -1.47 34.92 -12.09
N LEU A 339 -0.53 34.71 -13.02
CA LEU A 339 -0.15 35.71 -14.02
C LEU A 339 -1.20 35.91 -15.14
N ASN A 340 -2.03 34.88 -15.44
CA ASN A 340 -2.89 34.92 -16.60
C ASN A 340 -4.30 34.35 -16.30
N ASP A 341 -5.33 35.17 -16.45
CA ASP A 341 -6.75 34.77 -16.27
C ASP A 341 -7.37 34.09 -17.50
N LYS A 342 -6.62 33.92 -18.57
CA LYS A 342 -7.09 33.29 -19.81
C LYS A 342 -6.95 31.75 -19.79
N ALA A 343 -7.10 31.11 -18.63
CA ALA A 343 -7.38 29.69 -18.65
C ALA A 343 -8.80 29.49 -19.19
N LYS A 344 -8.92 29.24 -20.52
CA LYS A 344 -10.10 28.61 -21.08
C LYS A 344 -10.53 27.52 -20.09
N LYS A 345 -11.83 27.44 -19.78
CA LYS A 345 -12.45 26.26 -19.14
C LYS A 345 -12.10 25.03 -20.00
N GLY A 346 -10.90 24.52 -19.83
CA GLY A 346 -10.47 23.26 -20.40
C GLY A 346 -11.39 22.21 -19.77
N LYS A 347 -12.11 21.46 -20.60
CA LYS A 347 -12.74 20.22 -20.17
C LYS A 347 -11.67 19.48 -19.38
N ALA A 348 -11.97 19.11 -18.14
CA ALA A 348 -11.11 18.27 -17.35
C ALA A 348 -10.72 17.07 -18.23
N GLN A 349 -9.45 16.97 -18.58
CA GLN A 349 -8.95 15.74 -19.19
C GLN A 349 -9.23 14.65 -18.17
N LYS A 350 -10.05 13.68 -18.58
CA LYS A 350 -10.11 12.42 -17.85
C LYS A 350 -8.68 11.90 -17.81
N THR A 351 -8.05 11.96 -16.67
CA THR A 351 -6.82 11.23 -16.43
C THR A 351 -7.21 9.75 -16.47
N GLU A 352 -6.90 9.08 -17.58
CA GLU A 352 -6.82 7.63 -17.57
C GLU A 352 -5.68 7.30 -16.61
N TYR A 353 -6.05 6.79 -15.46
CA TYR A 353 -5.10 6.11 -14.59
C TYR A 353 -4.73 4.80 -15.30
N GLY A 354 -3.65 4.84 -16.07
CA GLY A 354 -2.96 3.62 -16.45
C GLY A 354 -2.38 2.98 -15.20
N GLU A 355 -2.62 1.70 -15.02
CA GLU A 355 -1.94 0.88 -14.03
C GLU A 355 -0.44 1.10 -14.17
N LYS A 356 0.17 1.76 -13.19
CA LYS A 356 1.62 1.77 -13.04
C LYS A 356 1.99 0.53 -12.24
N ASP A 357 2.28 -0.54 -12.96
CA ASP A 357 3.02 -1.67 -12.44
C ASP A 357 4.46 -1.23 -12.17
N PHE A 358 4.82 -1.04 -10.92
CA PHE A 358 6.20 -0.99 -10.45
C PHE A 358 6.46 -2.08 -9.41
#